data_683c4270c8307da119a38f5837491319
#
_entry.id   683c4270c8307da119a38f5837491319
#
_cell.length_a   1.000
_cell.length_b   1.000
_cell.length_c   1.000
_cell.angle_alpha   90.00
_cell.angle_beta   90.00
_cell.angle_gamma   90.00
#
_symmetry.space_group_name_H-M   'P 1'
#
loop_
_entity.id
_entity.type
_entity.pdbx_description
1 polymer ?
#
loop_
_entity_poly.entity_id
_entity_poly.type
_entity_poly.pdbx_seq_one_letter_code
_entity_poly.pdbx_strand_id
1 'polypeptide(L)'
;MNYFKLYRTPHGHVIQSSNSDKSIFHQASSWDDFINQENLFDACASAFAHGTEVNFGDIHLLHPVDQQEIWAAGVTYLRSKVARMEESKDSGGDTFYDKVYSAPRPEIFYKGNSHRAVGHGGKVRIRKDSAWNVPEPELTLFINSQGKLAGYTIGNDMSSRDIEGENPLYLPQAKVYDGAAGIGPCLLVTDQALAPETVIDMRIFRDGIEVFQGDTQISQMKRTHAELVEFLTREMSFAKGTYLMTGTCVVPDYPFTLQSGDRIEIQIEPIGTLIQIVA
;
A
#
# COMPACT_ATOMS: atom_id res chain seq x y z
N MET A 1 -2.33 -5.25 -21.67
CA MET A 1 -2.97 -5.39 -20.35
C MET A 1 -4.23 -4.52 -20.32
N ASN A 2 -5.38 -5.13 -20.11
CA ASN A 2 -6.60 -4.38 -19.85
C ASN A 2 -6.79 -4.26 -18.33
N TYR A 3 -7.36 -3.14 -17.90
CA TYR A 3 -7.58 -2.91 -16.48
C TYR A 3 -8.80 -2.04 -16.22
N PHE A 4 -9.29 -2.14 -14.98
CA PHE A 4 -10.25 -1.25 -14.37
C PHE A 4 -9.66 -0.61 -13.12
N LYS A 5 -9.91 0.68 -12.91
CA LYS A 5 -9.65 1.39 -11.67
C LYS A 5 -10.95 1.54 -10.91
N LEU A 6 -11.02 0.98 -9.72
CA LEU A 6 -12.17 1.04 -8.83
C LEU A 6 -11.92 2.07 -7.74
N TYR A 7 -12.73 3.10 -7.69
CA TYR A 7 -12.68 4.14 -6.67
C TYR A 7 -13.87 4.01 -5.73
N ARG A 8 -13.60 3.76 -4.43
CA ARG A 8 -14.65 3.65 -3.43
C ARG A 8 -15.26 5.01 -3.13
N THR A 9 -16.58 5.06 -3.01
CA THR A 9 -17.36 6.25 -2.64
C THR A 9 -18.36 5.91 -1.52
N PRO A 10 -19.01 6.90 -0.88
CA PRO A 10 -20.00 6.63 0.18
C PRO A 10 -21.22 5.80 -0.25
N HIS A 11 -21.55 5.79 -1.56
CA HIS A 11 -22.80 5.21 -2.05
C HIS A 11 -22.60 4.15 -3.14
N GLY A 12 -21.38 3.71 -3.37
CA GLY A 12 -21.04 2.75 -4.43
C GLY A 12 -19.59 2.89 -4.81
N HIS A 13 -19.28 2.74 -6.09
CA HIS A 13 -17.94 2.95 -6.61
C HIS A 13 -17.94 3.54 -8.01
N VAL A 14 -16.89 4.25 -8.35
CA VAL A 14 -16.62 4.72 -9.71
C VAL A 14 -15.62 3.80 -10.36
N ILE A 15 -15.89 3.45 -11.62
CA ILE A 15 -15.06 2.57 -12.44
C ILE A 15 -14.54 3.36 -13.62
N GLN A 16 -13.23 3.27 -13.86
CA GLN A 16 -12.57 3.72 -15.09
C GLN A 16 -11.97 2.50 -15.79
N SER A 17 -11.96 2.50 -17.11
CA SER A 17 -11.41 1.41 -17.93
C SER A 17 -10.21 1.88 -18.74
N SER A 18 -9.22 1.03 -18.94
CA SER A 18 -8.09 1.28 -19.86
C SER A 18 -8.51 1.58 -21.31
N ASN A 19 -9.71 1.21 -21.68
CA ASN A 19 -10.22 1.32 -23.05
C ASN A 19 -11.24 2.46 -23.22
N SER A 20 -11.38 3.36 -22.24
CA SER A 20 -12.37 4.43 -22.26
C SER A 20 -11.97 5.60 -21.36
N ASP A 21 -12.23 6.81 -21.80
CA ASP A 21 -12.05 8.02 -21.01
C ASP A 21 -13.20 8.30 -20.02
N LYS A 22 -14.22 7.43 -20.01
CA LYS A 22 -15.40 7.59 -19.17
C LYS A 22 -15.14 7.16 -17.73
N SER A 23 -15.80 7.84 -16.81
CA SER A 23 -15.94 7.44 -15.42
C SER A 23 -17.39 7.01 -15.18
N ILE A 24 -17.59 5.77 -14.76
CA ILE A 24 -18.90 5.16 -14.60
C ILE A 24 -19.17 4.91 -13.11
N PHE A 25 -20.23 5.52 -12.59
CA PHE A 25 -20.73 5.22 -11.25
C PHE A 25 -21.59 3.96 -11.29
N HIS A 26 -21.25 3.02 -10.43
CA HIS A 26 -22.03 1.82 -10.16
C HIS A 26 -22.50 1.84 -8.71
N GLN A 27 -23.83 1.85 -8.53
CA GLN A 27 -24.42 1.76 -7.20
C GLN A 27 -24.27 0.34 -6.67
N ALA A 28 -23.59 0.19 -5.54
CA ALA A 28 -23.41 -1.09 -4.87
C ALA A 28 -23.81 -0.97 -3.40
N SER A 29 -24.44 -2.02 -2.88
CA SER A 29 -24.84 -2.09 -1.47
C SER A 29 -23.66 -2.28 -0.52
N SER A 30 -22.56 -2.86 -1.02
CA SER A 30 -21.39 -3.17 -0.24
C SER A 30 -20.15 -3.14 -1.13
N TRP A 31 -19.15 -2.35 -0.74
CA TRP A 31 -17.83 -2.36 -1.34
C TRP A 31 -17.16 -3.72 -1.21
N ASP A 32 -17.18 -4.27 0.02
CA ASP A 32 -16.53 -5.54 0.33
C ASP A 32 -17.07 -6.70 -0.49
N ASP A 33 -18.40 -6.78 -0.66
CA ASP A 33 -19.02 -7.86 -1.42
C ASP A 33 -18.72 -7.72 -2.92
N PHE A 34 -18.59 -6.48 -3.41
CA PHE A 34 -18.23 -6.25 -4.80
C PHE A 34 -16.79 -6.68 -5.10
N ILE A 35 -15.81 -6.25 -4.28
CA ILE A 35 -14.39 -6.57 -4.55
C ILE A 35 -14.03 -8.03 -4.27
N ASN A 36 -14.85 -8.76 -3.49
CA ASN A 36 -14.63 -10.19 -3.18
C ASN A 36 -15.24 -11.16 -4.19
N GLN A 37 -15.75 -10.68 -5.32
CA GLN A 37 -16.24 -11.57 -6.36
C GLN A 37 -15.13 -12.45 -6.92
N GLU A 38 -15.44 -13.71 -7.22
CA GLU A 38 -14.45 -14.68 -7.72
C GLU A 38 -13.78 -14.22 -9.03
N ASN A 39 -14.57 -13.66 -9.93
CA ASN A 39 -14.10 -13.03 -11.17
C ASN A 39 -14.32 -11.53 -11.13
N LEU A 40 -13.50 -10.83 -10.35
CA LEU A 40 -13.62 -9.39 -10.14
C LEU A 40 -13.44 -8.60 -11.45
N PHE A 41 -12.61 -9.07 -12.38
CA PHE A 41 -12.39 -8.40 -13.66
C PHE A 41 -13.68 -8.36 -14.50
N ASP A 42 -14.39 -9.48 -14.63
CA ASP A 42 -15.66 -9.55 -15.38
C ASP A 42 -16.77 -8.77 -14.64
N ALA A 43 -16.76 -8.79 -13.31
CA ALA A 43 -17.68 -7.96 -12.54
C ALA A 43 -17.47 -6.47 -12.78
N CYS A 44 -16.22 -6.01 -12.87
CA CYS A 44 -15.88 -4.63 -13.25
C CYS A 44 -16.36 -4.30 -14.67
N ALA A 45 -16.13 -5.20 -15.63
CA ALA A 45 -16.57 -5.02 -17.01
C ALA A 45 -18.10 -4.88 -17.11
N SER A 46 -18.83 -5.75 -16.40
CA SER A 46 -20.29 -5.69 -16.35
C SER A 46 -20.80 -4.40 -15.69
N ALA A 47 -20.22 -4.04 -14.54
CA ALA A 47 -20.62 -2.82 -13.83
C ALA A 47 -20.29 -1.55 -14.63
N PHE A 48 -19.16 -1.54 -15.36
CA PHE A 48 -18.79 -0.45 -16.27
C PHE A 48 -19.79 -0.29 -17.42
N ALA A 49 -20.26 -1.41 -17.98
CA ALA A 49 -21.20 -1.39 -19.11
C ALA A 49 -22.62 -0.94 -18.73
N HIS A 50 -23.04 -1.14 -17.48
CA HIS A 50 -24.40 -0.91 -17.02
C HIS A 50 -24.56 0.24 -16.02
N GLY A 51 -23.47 0.90 -15.62
CA GLY A 51 -23.51 2.02 -14.69
C GLY A 51 -23.84 3.35 -15.36
N THR A 52 -23.80 4.42 -14.59
CA THR A 52 -24.12 5.79 -15.04
C THR A 52 -22.83 6.59 -15.20
N GLU A 53 -22.69 7.25 -16.35
CA GLU A 53 -21.56 8.16 -16.59
C GLU A 53 -21.61 9.36 -15.63
N VAL A 54 -20.46 9.68 -15.01
CA VAL A 54 -20.32 10.77 -14.04
C VAL A 54 -19.07 11.59 -14.33
N ASN A 55 -19.06 12.85 -13.85
CA ASN A 55 -17.86 13.66 -13.85
C ASN A 55 -16.98 13.25 -12.63
N PHE A 56 -15.82 12.68 -12.89
CA PHE A 56 -14.92 12.18 -11.85
C PHE A 56 -14.48 13.25 -10.85
N GLY A 57 -14.30 14.50 -11.30
CA GLY A 57 -13.87 15.63 -10.45
C GLY A 57 -14.87 16.01 -9.34
N ASP A 58 -16.12 15.59 -9.47
CA ASP A 58 -17.17 15.91 -8.49
C ASP A 58 -17.37 14.80 -7.44
N ILE A 59 -16.56 13.72 -7.51
CA ILE A 59 -16.74 12.54 -6.68
C ILE A 59 -15.92 12.62 -5.40
N HIS A 60 -16.58 12.42 -4.26
CA HIS A 60 -15.90 12.22 -2.98
C HIS A 60 -15.35 10.80 -2.88
N LEU A 61 -14.04 10.67 -2.94
CA LEU A 61 -13.34 9.39 -2.88
C LEU A 61 -13.02 9.00 -1.45
N LEU A 62 -13.20 7.71 -1.15
CA LEU A 62 -12.75 7.08 0.10
C LEU A 62 -11.52 6.20 -0.18
N HIS A 63 -10.74 5.89 0.85
CA HIS A 63 -9.71 4.85 0.71
C HIS A 63 -10.35 3.48 0.42
N PRO A 64 -9.65 2.58 -0.29
CA PRO A 64 -10.24 1.31 -0.77
C PRO A 64 -10.47 0.26 0.33
N VAL A 65 -10.21 0.57 1.59
CA VAL A 65 -10.39 -0.33 2.73
C VAL A 65 -11.72 -0.04 3.42
N ASP A 66 -12.55 -1.05 3.65
CA ASP A 66 -13.75 -0.95 4.48
C ASP A 66 -13.63 -1.83 5.74
N GLN A 67 -13.87 -3.14 5.62
CA GLN A 67 -13.73 -4.09 6.73
C GLN A 67 -12.45 -4.93 6.64
N GLN A 68 -11.63 -4.70 5.60
CA GLN A 68 -10.38 -5.44 5.42
C GLN A 68 -9.34 -5.06 6.48
N GLU A 69 -8.50 -6.01 6.81
CA GLU A 69 -7.22 -5.77 7.47
C GLU A 69 -6.16 -5.34 6.45
N ILE A 70 -5.17 -4.61 6.93
CA ILE A 70 -3.98 -4.25 6.18
C ILE A 70 -2.80 -4.93 6.86
N TRP A 71 -2.08 -5.74 6.10
CA TRP A 71 -0.84 -6.40 6.50
C TRP A 71 0.32 -5.83 5.70
N ALA A 72 1.53 -6.02 6.16
CA ALA A 72 2.74 -5.61 5.45
C ALA A 72 3.82 -6.68 5.55
N ALA A 73 4.71 -6.71 4.55
CA ALA A 73 5.86 -7.60 4.50
C ALA A 73 7.14 -6.78 4.61
N GLY A 74 7.99 -7.10 5.56
CA GLY A 74 9.30 -6.46 5.76
C GLY A 74 10.43 -7.18 5.03
N VAL A 75 11.55 -6.46 4.82
CA VAL A 75 12.83 -7.00 4.34
C VAL A 75 12.70 -7.78 3.01
N THR A 76 11.87 -7.30 2.10
CA THR A 76 11.62 -7.94 0.81
C THR A 76 12.58 -7.51 -0.30
N TYR A 77 13.30 -6.41 -0.12
CA TYR A 77 14.33 -5.90 -1.03
C TYR A 77 15.71 -5.94 -0.38
N LEU A 78 16.77 -6.04 -1.20
CA LEU A 78 18.15 -6.05 -0.68
C LEU A 78 18.49 -4.75 0.06
N ARG A 79 18.08 -3.60 -0.46
CA ARG A 79 18.33 -2.29 0.17
C ARG A 79 17.62 -2.18 1.53
N SER A 80 16.38 -2.68 1.64
CA SER A 80 15.66 -2.68 2.93
C SER A 80 16.37 -3.54 3.98
N LYS A 81 16.96 -4.67 3.59
CA LYS A 81 17.82 -5.47 4.47
C LYS A 81 18.99 -4.65 5.01
N VAL A 82 19.74 -3.96 4.12
CA VAL A 82 20.90 -3.15 4.50
C VAL A 82 20.50 -2.04 5.45
N ALA A 83 19.46 -1.28 5.12
CA ALA A 83 18.96 -0.20 5.96
C ALA A 83 18.56 -0.68 7.37
N ARG A 84 17.82 -1.79 7.45
CA ARG A 84 17.41 -2.38 8.74
C ARG A 84 18.58 -2.87 9.59
N MET A 85 19.58 -3.44 8.95
CA MET A 85 20.81 -3.87 9.66
C MET A 85 21.58 -2.66 10.23
N GLU A 86 21.68 -1.57 9.47
CA GLU A 86 22.33 -0.33 9.93
C GLU A 86 21.57 0.32 11.09
N GLU A 87 20.24 0.41 11.02
CA GLU A 87 19.37 1.00 12.03
C GLU A 87 19.38 0.24 13.36
N SER A 88 19.46 -1.08 13.30
CA SER A 88 19.38 -1.96 14.49
C SER A 88 20.73 -2.44 15.00
N LYS A 89 21.83 -1.91 14.47
CA LYS A 89 23.20 -2.35 14.82
C LYS A 89 23.50 -2.22 16.31
N ASP A 90 23.14 -1.10 16.91
CA ASP A 90 23.41 -0.83 18.32
C ASP A 90 22.53 -1.67 19.27
N SER A 91 21.37 -2.13 18.80
CA SER A 91 20.45 -3.00 19.56
C SER A 91 20.70 -4.51 19.35
N GLY A 92 21.67 -4.88 18.48
CA GLY A 92 21.94 -6.29 18.12
C GLY A 92 20.87 -6.91 17.21
N GLY A 93 19.97 -6.10 16.63
CA GLY A 93 18.92 -6.53 15.72
C GLY A 93 19.41 -6.84 14.31
N ASP A 94 20.60 -6.38 13.93
CA ASP A 94 21.23 -6.55 12.64
C ASP A 94 21.28 -8.02 12.16
N THR A 95 21.61 -8.94 13.09
CA THR A 95 21.65 -10.38 12.82
C THR A 95 20.28 -10.98 12.51
N PHE A 96 19.19 -10.43 13.05
CA PHE A 96 17.83 -10.91 12.77
C PHE A 96 17.40 -10.53 11.35
N TYR A 97 17.65 -9.29 10.93
CA TYR A 97 17.28 -8.83 9.58
C TYR A 97 18.12 -9.50 8.49
N ASP A 98 19.40 -9.79 8.74
CA ASP A 98 20.21 -10.63 7.83
C ASP A 98 19.61 -12.02 7.63
N LYS A 99 19.20 -12.65 8.74
CA LYS A 99 18.58 -13.98 8.71
C LYS A 99 17.24 -13.97 8.00
N VAL A 100 16.35 -12.98 8.27
CA VAL A 100 15.02 -12.88 7.70
C VAL A 100 15.06 -12.74 6.17
N TYR A 101 15.99 -11.95 5.63
CA TYR A 101 16.13 -11.81 4.18
C TYR A 101 16.38 -13.15 3.48
N SER A 102 17.16 -14.04 4.12
CA SER A 102 17.53 -15.34 3.57
C SER A 102 16.65 -16.50 4.06
N ALA A 103 15.78 -16.26 5.06
CA ALA A 103 14.92 -17.27 5.66
C ALA A 103 13.88 -17.81 4.67
N PRO A 104 13.42 -19.07 4.82
CA PRO A 104 12.26 -19.56 4.08
C PRO A 104 10.97 -18.79 4.39
N ARG A 105 10.79 -18.30 5.63
CA ARG A 105 9.62 -17.56 6.08
C ARG A 105 9.85 -16.07 5.93
N PRO A 106 8.97 -15.32 5.20
CA PRO A 106 9.03 -13.87 5.15
C PRO A 106 8.61 -13.24 6.49
N GLU A 107 9.06 -12.02 6.74
CA GLU A 107 8.46 -11.16 7.74
C GLU A 107 7.11 -10.67 7.22
N ILE A 108 6.04 -10.94 7.97
CA ILE A 108 4.69 -10.41 7.70
C ILE A 108 4.12 -9.94 9.04
N PHE A 109 3.60 -8.72 9.07
CA PHE A 109 3.05 -8.12 10.28
C PHE A 109 1.74 -7.37 9.99
N TYR A 110 0.90 -7.24 11.01
CA TYR A 110 -0.31 -6.46 10.95
C TYR A 110 0.02 -4.97 10.88
N LYS A 111 -0.53 -4.25 9.89
CA LYS A 111 -0.31 -2.81 9.70
C LYS A 111 -1.47 -1.96 10.19
N GLY A 112 -2.69 -2.43 10.03
CA GLY A 112 -3.85 -1.67 10.46
C GLY A 112 -5.16 -2.16 9.86
N ASN A 113 -6.15 -1.31 9.98
CA ASN A 113 -7.49 -1.50 9.44
C ASN A 113 -8.03 -0.14 8.93
N SER A 114 -9.30 -0.10 8.53
CA SER A 114 -9.96 1.11 8.03
C SER A 114 -9.79 2.34 8.94
N HIS A 115 -9.82 2.17 10.27
CA HIS A 115 -9.67 3.29 11.22
C HIS A 115 -8.27 3.91 11.23
N ARG A 116 -7.25 3.17 10.80
CA ARG A 116 -5.84 3.64 10.71
C ARG A 116 -5.44 3.98 9.29
N ALA A 117 -6.31 3.69 8.33
CA ALA A 117 -6.08 3.94 6.91
C ALA A 117 -6.29 5.42 6.56
N VAL A 118 -5.47 5.92 5.64
CA VAL A 118 -5.56 7.27 5.08
C VAL A 118 -5.55 7.17 3.56
N GLY A 119 -6.59 7.68 2.92
CA GLY A 119 -6.72 7.69 1.46
C GLY A 119 -5.95 8.82 0.79
N HIS A 120 -6.19 8.92 -0.52
CA HIS A 120 -5.65 9.99 -1.36
C HIS A 120 -6.16 11.36 -0.89
N GLY A 121 -5.28 12.35 -0.82
CA GLY A 121 -5.56 13.70 -0.31
C GLY A 121 -5.68 13.79 1.21
N GLY A 122 -5.60 12.65 1.93
CA GLY A 122 -5.74 12.59 3.37
C GLY A 122 -4.46 12.95 4.14
N LYS A 123 -4.57 12.99 5.48
CA LYS A 123 -3.48 13.34 6.38
C LYS A 123 -2.93 12.09 7.08
N VAL A 124 -1.73 11.65 6.67
CA VAL A 124 -0.95 10.65 7.40
C VAL A 124 -0.30 11.28 8.63
N ARG A 125 0.05 10.46 9.60
CA ARG A 125 0.62 10.95 10.86
C ARG A 125 2.04 10.43 11.07
N ILE A 126 2.82 11.22 11.79
CA ILE A 126 4.07 10.81 12.44
C ILE A 126 3.85 10.76 13.95
N ARG A 127 4.60 9.92 14.65
CA ARG A 127 4.48 9.77 16.11
C ARG A 127 5.13 10.96 16.82
N LYS A 128 4.51 11.41 17.93
CA LYS A 128 5.03 12.50 18.74
C LYS A 128 6.24 12.09 19.62
N ASP A 129 6.38 10.80 19.86
CA ASP A 129 7.43 10.17 20.66
C ASP A 129 8.53 9.54 19.80
N SER A 130 8.63 9.94 18.53
CA SER A 130 9.64 9.50 17.57
C SER A 130 10.29 10.72 16.90
N ALA A 131 11.60 10.68 16.77
CA ALA A 131 12.41 11.73 16.16
C ALA A 131 12.78 11.41 14.68
N TRP A 132 12.59 10.17 14.24
CA TRP A 132 12.94 9.73 12.90
C TRP A 132 11.78 8.98 12.26
N ASN A 133 11.02 9.68 11.42
CA ASN A 133 9.83 9.16 10.74
C ASN A 133 10.01 9.27 9.24
N VAL A 134 9.67 8.20 8.50
CA VAL A 134 9.79 8.13 7.05
C VAL A 134 8.54 7.50 6.42
N PRO A 135 8.24 7.84 5.14
CA PRO A 135 7.27 7.11 4.35
C PRO A 135 7.95 5.90 3.70
N GLU A 136 7.22 4.83 3.53
CA GLU A 136 7.65 3.62 2.82
C GLU A 136 6.67 3.34 1.68
N PRO A 137 7.02 3.69 0.41
CA PRO A 137 6.15 3.45 -0.74
C PRO A 137 6.16 1.97 -1.13
N GLU A 138 4.96 1.39 -1.29
CA GLU A 138 4.83 -0.03 -1.54
C GLU A 138 3.74 -0.34 -2.58
N LEU A 139 4.02 -1.27 -3.48
CA LEU A 139 2.94 -1.97 -4.15
C LEU A 139 2.16 -2.75 -3.11
N THR A 140 0.83 -2.64 -3.15
CA THR A 140 -0.05 -3.32 -2.20
C THR A 140 -0.99 -4.25 -2.95
N LEU A 141 -1.05 -5.51 -2.52
CA LEU A 141 -1.90 -6.54 -3.09
C LEU A 141 -3.27 -6.52 -2.41
N PHE A 142 -4.35 -6.66 -3.18
CA PHE A 142 -5.64 -7.05 -2.66
C PHE A 142 -5.82 -8.54 -2.85
N ILE A 143 -6.03 -9.25 -1.74
CA ILE A 143 -6.24 -10.70 -1.69
C ILE A 143 -7.69 -10.91 -1.28
N ASN A 144 -8.47 -11.59 -2.13
CA ASN A 144 -9.88 -11.84 -1.86
C ASN A 144 -10.08 -12.91 -0.77
N SER A 145 -11.34 -13.14 -0.38
CA SER A 145 -11.71 -14.11 0.66
C SER A 145 -11.38 -15.57 0.32
N GLN A 146 -11.03 -15.87 -0.93
CA GLN A 146 -10.55 -17.20 -1.36
C GLN A 146 -9.02 -17.32 -1.30
N GLY A 147 -8.31 -16.29 -0.80
CA GLY A 147 -6.85 -16.27 -0.77
C GLY A 147 -6.19 -16.03 -2.13
N LYS A 148 -6.93 -15.50 -3.11
CA LYS A 148 -6.41 -15.20 -4.45
C LYS A 148 -6.07 -13.74 -4.60
N LEU A 149 -4.95 -13.42 -5.25
CA LEU A 149 -4.62 -12.05 -5.67
C LEU A 149 -5.66 -11.57 -6.68
N ALA A 150 -6.42 -10.54 -6.34
CA ALA A 150 -7.53 -10.02 -7.12
C ALA A 150 -7.35 -8.57 -7.60
N GLY A 151 -6.32 -7.86 -7.10
CA GLY A 151 -6.05 -6.49 -7.52
C GLY A 151 -4.85 -5.88 -6.83
N TYR A 152 -4.56 -4.62 -7.16
CA TYR A 152 -3.41 -3.86 -6.70
C TYR A 152 -3.82 -2.46 -6.27
N THR A 153 -3.09 -1.89 -5.32
CA THR A 153 -3.19 -0.48 -4.93
C THR A 153 -1.83 0.03 -4.48
N ILE A 154 -1.73 1.31 -4.15
CA ILE A 154 -0.51 1.90 -3.58
C ILE A 154 -0.64 1.90 -2.06
N GLY A 155 0.41 1.47 -1.37
CA GLY A 155 0.58 1.60 0.07
C GLY A 155 1.63 2.62 0.43
N ASN A 156 1.48 3.22 1.61
CA ASN A 156 2.48 4.00 2.29
C ASN A 156 2.55 3.49 3.74
N ASP A 157 3.54 2.66 4.02
CA ASP A 157 3.81 2.12 5.35
C ASP A 157 4.57 3.15 6.19
N MET A 158 3.84 4.11 6.79
CA MET A 158 4.43 5.13 7.66
C MET A 158 5.16 4.48 8.82
N SER A 159 6.43 4.86 9.00
CA SER A 159 7.37 4.16 9.89
C SER A 159 8.08 5.11 10.84
N SER A 160 8.17 4.73 12.11
CA SER A 160 9.00 5.38 13.13
C SER A 160 10.29 4.61 13.30
N ARG A 161 11.32 5.02 12.55
CA ARG A 161 12.58 4.27 12.38
C ARG A 161 13.41 4.17 13.65
N ASP A 162 13.40 5.17 14.50
CA ASP A 162 14.09 5.14 15.80
C ASP A 162 13.48 4.09 16.74
N ILE A 163 12.15 4.00 16.83
CA ILE A 163 11.48 2.97 17.64
C ILE A 163 11.73 1.57 17.07
N GLU A 164 11.70 1.44 15.75
CA GLU A 164 11.96 0.19 15.07
C GLU A 164 13.41 -0.30 15.27
N GLY A 165 14.38 0.63 15.20
CA GLY A 165 15.80 0.35 15.42
C GLY A 165 16.15 0.10 16.90
N GLU A 166 15.38 0.65 17.84
CA GLU A 166 15.60 0.46 19.27
C GLU A 166 15.45 -1.01 19.67
N ASN A 167 14.42 -1.68 19.22
CA ASN A 167 14.19 -3.10 19.49
C ASN A 167 13.23 -3.72 18.46
N PRO A 168 13.57 -4.83 17.80
CA PRO A 168 12.67 -5.52 16.86
C PRO A 168 11.29 -5.89 17.44
N LEU A 169 11.18 -6.06 18.76
CA LEU A 169 9.90 -6.33 19.43
C LEU A 169 8.99 -5.09 19.50
N TYR A 170 9.50 -3.90 19.20
CA TYR A 170 8.72 -2.67 19.14
C TYR A 170 8.13 -2.38 17.75
N LEU A 171 8.32 -3.30 16.78
CA LEU A 171 7.76 -3.17 15.44
C LEU A 171 6.27 -2.79 15.44
N PRO A 172 5.36 -3.38 16.25
CA PRO A 172 3.98 -2.95 16.29
C PRO A 172 3.80 -1.48 16.69
N GLN A 173 4.62 -0.96 17.60
CA GLN A 173 4.55 0.45 17.99
C GLN A 173 5.11 1.37 16.91
N ALA A 174 6.16 0.95 16.22
CA ALA A 174 6.77 1.70 15.12
C ALA A 174 5.87 1.80 13.88
N LYS A 175 5.02 0.80 13.63
CA LYS A 175 4.25 0.61 12.39
C LYS A 175 2.74 0.77 12.55
N VAL A 176 2.18 0.54 13.77
CA VAL A 176 0.72 0.46 13.97
C VAL A 176 0.25 1.58 14.91
N TYR A 177 -0.14 2.71 14.32
CA TYR A 177 -0.73 3.85 15.02
C TYR A 177 -1.75 4.55 14.13
N ASP A 178 -2.53 5.48 14.67
CA ASP A 178 -3.58 6.17 13.91
C ASP A 178 -2.99 6.99 12.77
N GLY A 179 -3.47 6.79 11.56
CA GLY A 179 -2.99 7.46 10.36
C GLY A 179 -1.64 6.94 9.84
N ALA A 180 -1.21 5.73 10.27
CA ALA A 180 0.05 5.11 9.83
C ALA A 180 -0.06 4.31 8.52
N ALA A 181 -1.27 3.99 8.06
CA ALA A 181 -1.47 3.18 6.86
C ALA A 181 -2.01 4.03 5.72
N GLY A 182 -1.13 4.58 4.87
CA GLY A 182 -1.54 5.23 3.63
C GLY A 182 -1.96 4.21 2.60
N ILE A 183 -3.13 4.38 1.91
CA ILE A 183 -3.58 3.41 0.91
C ILE A 183 -4.52 4.06 -0.12
N GLY A 184 -4.34 3.76 -1.39
CA GLY A 184 -5.15 4.25 -2.51
C GLY A 184 -4.30 4.54 -3.75
N PRO A 185 -4.76 5.39 -4.69
CA PRO A 185 -6.04 6.10 -4.75
C PRO A 185 -7.23 5.21 -5.09
N CYS A 186 -7.00 4.05 -5.70
CA CYS A 186 -8.02 3.11 -6.18
C CYS A 186 -7.57 1.66 -5.98
N LEU A 187 -8.47 0.73 -6.19
CA LEU A 187 -8.14 -0.67 -6.44
C LEU A 187 -8.04 -0.88 -7.95
N LEU A 188 -6.86 -1.24 -8.43
CA LEU A 188 -6.60 -1.62 -9.81
C LEU A 188 -6.90 -3.10 -10.00
N VAL A 189 -7.76 -3.44 -10.94
CA VAL A 189 -8.11 -4.82 -11.32
C VAL A 189 -7.65 -5.05 -12.75
N THR A 190 -6.84 -6.08 -12.97
CA THR A 190 -6.17 -6.33 -14.26
C THR A 190 -6.45 -7.74 -14.78
N ASP A 191 -6.42 -7.90 -16.13
CA ASP A 191 -6.51 -9.21 -16.79
C ASP A 191 -5.17 -10.00 -16.75
N GLN A 192 -4.07 -9.35 -16.37
CA GLN A 192 -2.73 -9.91 -16.28
C GLN A 192 -2.00 -9.33 -15.08
N ALA A 193 -0.98 -10.02 -14.58
CA ALA A 193 -0.11 -9.48 -13.54
C ALA A 193 0.62 -8.20 -14.01
N LEU A 194 0.94 -7.30 -13.08
CA LEU A 194 1.78 -6.16 -13.37
C LEU A 194 3.15 -6.62 -13.87
N ALA A 195 3.69 -5.87 -14.84
CA ALA A 195 5.00 -6.18 -15.40
C ALA A 195 6.11 -6.05 -14.34
N PRO A 196 7.14 -6.91 -14.34
CA PRO A 196 8.26 -6.82 -13.40
C PRO A 196 8.97 -5.46 -13.42
N GLU A 197 8.93 -4.76 -14.54
CA GLU A 197 9.53 -3.43 -14.76
C GLU A 197 8.66 -2.28 -14.23
N THR A 198 7.49 -2.58 -13.66
CA THR A 198 6.62 -1.58 -13.04
C THR A 198 7.40 -0.80 -11.98
N VAL A 199 7.40 0.52 -12.13
CA VAL A 199 8.15 1.44 -11.26
C VAL A 199 7.27 1.89 -10.10
N ILE A 200 7.87 1.94 -8.91
CA ILE A 200 7.37 2.60 -7.72
C ILE A 200 8.21 3.86 -7.56
N ASP A 201 7.64 5.04 -7.81
CA ASP A 201 8.29 6.35 -7.63
C ASP A 201 7.72 7.05 -6.41
N MET A 202 8.59 7.68 -5.61
CA MET A 202 8.17 8.50 -4.49
C MET A 202 8.87 9.86 -4.52
N ARG A 203 8.09 10.90 -4.25
CA ARG A 203 8.57 12.28 -4.07
C ARG A 203 8.02 12.86 -2.78
N ILE A 204 8.83 13.68 -2.14
CA ILE A 204 8.42 14.41 -0.92
C ILE A 204 8.69 15.90 -1.14
N PHE A 205 7.69 16.71 -0.84
CA PHE A 205 7.76 18.17 -0.97
C PHE A 205 7.57 18.81 0.41
N ARG A 206 8.44 19.77 0.73
CA ARG A 206 8.35 20.63 1.91
C ARG A 206 8.28 22.07 1.48
N ASP A 207 7.22 22.80 1.90
CA ASP A 207 6.99 24.18 1.47
C ASP A 207 7.00 24.37 -0.07
N GLY A 208 6.53 23.34 -0.80
CA GLY A 208 6.50 23.34 -2.27
C GLY A 208 7.82 22.99 -2.95
N ILE A 209 8.89 22.77 -2.20
CA ILE A 209 10.22 22.35 -2.70
C ILE A 209 10.34 20.83 -2.60
N GLU A 210 10.80 20.17 -3.67
CA GLU A 210 11.11 18.75 -3.64
C GLU A 210 12.35 18.53 -2.76
N VAL A 211 12.18 17.78 -1.66
CA VAL A 211 13.24 17.46 -0.69
C VAL A 211 13.71 16.02 -0.77
N PHE A 212 12.98 15.18 -1.49
CA PHE A 212 13.36 13.79 -1.76
C PHE A 212 12.69 13.29 -3.04
N GLN A 213 13.43 12.51 -3.82
CA GLN A 213 12.92 11.67 -4.90
C GLN A 213 13.68 10.35 -4.93
N GLY A 214 12.96 9.26 -5.18
CA GLY A 214 13.55 7.94 -5.39
C GLY A 214 12.56 6.99 -6.04
N ASP A 215 13.10 6.01 -6.75
CA ASP A 215 12.31 4.99 -7.44
C ASP A 215 12.91 3.59 -7.32
N THR A 216 12.10 2.59 -7.62
CA THR A 216 12.50 1.19 -7.74
C THR A 216 11.57 0.45 -8.69
N GLN A 217 11.97 -0.77 -9.08
CA GLN A 217 11.12 -1.67 -9.86
C GLN A 217 10.69 -2.88 -9.03
N ILE A 218 9.51 -3.41 -9.33
CA ILE A 218 8.98 -4.65 -8.69
C ILE A 218 9.98 -5.81 -8.86
N SER A 219 10.66 -5.89 -10.00
CA SER A 219 11.67 -6.93 -10.30
C SER A 219 12.83 -6.99 -9.30
N GLN A 220 13.09 -5.92 -8.54
CA GLN A 220 14.14 -5.89 -7.52
C GLN A 220 13.71 -6.56 -6.20
N MET A 221 12.45 -6.92 -6.08
CA MET A 221 11.94 -7.65 -4.92
C MET A 221 12.39 -9.10 -4.94
N LYS A 222 12.94 -9.58 -3.83
CA LYS A 222 13.37 -10.98 -3.68
C LYS A 222 12.19 -11.93 -3.55
N ARG A 223 11.17 -11.54 -2.78
CA ARG A 223 9.99 -12.35 -2.53
C ARG A 223 8.99 -12.21 -3.68
N THR A 224 8.43 -13.28 -4.15
CA THR A 224 7.34 -13.21 -5.13
C THR A 224 6.02 -12.84 -4.44
N HIS A 225 5.11 -12.18 -5.18
CA HIS A 225 3.76 -11.89 -4.67
C HIS A 225 3.04 -13.18 -4.26
N ALA A 226 3.17 -14.26 -5.05
CA ALA A 226 2.56 -15.55 -4.75
C ALA A 226 3.06 -16.14 -3.43
N GLU A 227 4.37 -16.04 -3.15
CA GLU A 227 4.96 -16.48 -1.88
C GLU A 227 4.40 -15.68 -0.69
N LEU A 228 4.32 -14.36 -0.80
CA LEU A 228 3.78 -13.51 0.27
C LEU A 228 2.30 -13.82 0.54
N VAL A 229 1.50 -13.97 -0.52
CA VAL A 229 0.08 -14.35 -0.41
C VAL A 229 -0.07 -15.70 0.27
N GLU A 230 0.70 -16.72 -0.16
CA GLU A 230 0.67 -18.06 0.43
C GLU A 230 0.99 -18.02 1.93
N PHE A 231 2.05 -17.30 2.34
CA PHE A 231 2.42 -17.21 3.75
C PHE A 231 1.38 -16.48 4.58
N LEU A 232 0.77 -15.42 4.06
CA LEU A 232 -0.26 -14.67 4.77
C LEU A 232 -1.54 -15.52 4.97
N THR A 233 -1.94 -16.27 3.95
CA THR A 233 -3.21 -17.00 3.95
C THR A 233 -3.11 -18.44 4.46
N ARG A 234 -1.90 -18.94 4.77
CA ARG A 234 -1.65 -20.34 5.14
C ARG A 234 -2.47 -20.82 6.33
N GLU A 235 -2.62 -19.97 7.36
CA GLU A 235 -3.35 -20.28 8.60
C GLU A 235 -4.35 -19.15 8.98
N MET A 236 -4.55 -18.17 8.09
CA MET A 236 -5.49 -17.07 8.30
C MET A 236 -6.50 -17.01 7.16
N SER A 237 -7.76 -16.83 7.51
CA SER A 237 -8.85 -16.58 6.57
C SER A 237 -9.37 -15.15 6.71
N PHE A 238 -9.69 -14.51 5.58
CA PHE A 238 -10.13 -13.12 5.52
C PHE A 238 -11.50 -13.05 4.83
N ALA A 239 -12.57 -13.08 5.60
CA ALA A 239 -13.94 -13.15 5.07
C ALA A 239 -14.31 -12.03 4.08
N LYS A 240 -13.66 -10.86 4.21
CA LYS A 240 -13.85 -9.69 3.32
C LYS A 240 -12.61 -9.39 2.46
N GLY A 241 -11.69 -10.36 2.35
CA GLY A 241 -10.38 -10.13 1.76
C GLY A 241 -9.45 -9.32 2.66
N THR A 242 -8.24 -9.06 2.20
CA THR A 242 -7.22 -8.32 2.93
C THR A 242 -6.29 -7.58 1.99
N TYR A 243 -5.61 -6.56 2.48
CA TYR A 243 -4.54 -5.87 1.78
C TYR A 243 -3.18 -6.29 2.34
N LEU A 244 -2.21 -6.49 1.44
CA LEU A 244 -0.82 -6.82 1.81
C LEU A 244 0.14 -5.86 1.12
N MET A 245 0.74 -4.95 1.87
CA MET A 245 1.87 -4.12 1.45
C MET A 245 3.08 -5.03 1.28
N THR A 246 3.82 -4.89 0.17
CA THR A 246 4.83 -5.90 -0.23
C THR A 246 6.26 -5.55 0.17
N GLY A 247 6.45 -4.46 0.88
CA GLY A 247 7.75 -3.94 1.27
C GLY A 247 8.28 -2.86 0.34
N THR A 248 9.27 -2.14 0.83
CA THR A 248 9.90 -1.00 0.16
C THR A 248 11.41 -1.14 0.03
N CYS A 249 12.02 -0.39 -0.88
CA CYS A 249 13.45 -0.07 -0.86
C CYS A 249 13.73 1.40 -1.20
N VAL A 250 12.69 2.21 -1.25
CA VAL A 250 12.78 3.66 -1.55
C VAL A 250 12.45 4.42 -0.27
N VAL A 251 13.48 4.79 0.48
CA VAL A 251 13.34 5.50 1.75
C VAL A 251 14.43 6.56 1.82
N PRO A 252 14.12 7.78 2.27
CA PRO A 252 15.15 8.78 2.54
C PRO A 252 16.14 8.28 3.61
N ASP A 253 17.43 8.48 3.34
CA ASP A 253 18.48 8.13 4.28
C ASP A 253 18.54 9.11 5.47
N TYR A 254 19.05 8.67 6.62
CA TYR A 254 19.33 9.56 7.75
C TYR A 254 20.29 10.69 7.31
N PRO A 255 20.09 11.96 7.73
CA PRO A 255 19.22 12.42 8.82
C PRO A 255 17.83 12.93 8.40
N PHE A 256 17.33 12.56 7.21
CA PHE A 256 16.00 12.99 6.80
C PHE A 256 14.93 12.45 7.75
N THR A 257 13.99 13.31 8.13
CA THR A 257 12.75 12.93 8.83
C THR A 257 11.59 13.78 8.31
N LEU A 258 10.41 13.17 8.24
CA LEU A 258 9.18 13.87 7.89
C LEU A 258 8.84 14.97 8.90
N GLN A 259 8.19 16.02 8.41
CA GLN A 259 7.67 17.14 9.20
C GLN A 259 6.20 17.35 8.88
N SER A 260 5.45 17.92 9.83
CA SER A 260 4.07 18.36 9.56
C SER A 260 4.04 19.33 8.38
N GLY A 261 3.09 19.11 7.45
CA GLY A 261 2.97 19.85 6.21
C GLY A 261 3.70 19.24 5.01
N ASP A 262 4.61 18.28 5.20
CA ASP A 262 5.23 17.57 4.06
C ASP A 262 4.16 16.89 3.22
N ARG A 263 4.30 17.02 1.89
CA ARG A 263 3.46 16.34 0.91
C ARG A 263 4.22 15.15 0.33
N ILE A 264 3.64 13.98 0.45
CA ILE A 264 4.17 12.71 -0.06
C ILE A 264 3.37 12.33 -1.30
N GLU A 265 4.05 12.04 -2.40
CA GLU A 265 3.50 11.54 -3.64
C GLU A 265 4.12 10.20 -3.96
N ILE A 266 3.29 9.15 -4.10
CA ILE A 266 3.73 7.82 -4.51
C ILE A 266 3.01 7.46 -5.80
N GLN A 267 3.77 7.19 -6.86
CA GLN A 267 3.24 6.85 -8.18
C GLN A 267 3.60 5.43 -8.57
N ILE A 268 2.59 4.68 -9.01
CA ILE A 268 2.76 3.34 -9.61
C ILE A 268 1.79 3.25 -10.80
N GLU A 269 2.33 3.27 -12.03
CA GLU A 269 1.48 3.08 -13.20
C GLU A 269 1.12 1.59 -13.41
N PRO A 270 -0.12 1.28 -13.83
CA PRO A 270 -1.21 2.19 -14.17
C PRO A 270 -2.17 2.53 -12.99
N ILE A 271 -1.80 2.27 -11.74
CA ILE A 271 -2.66 2.58 -10.57
C ILE A 271 -2.92 4.09 -10.50
N GLY A 272 -1.86 4.88 -10.64
CA GLY A 272 -1.87 6.34 -10.57
C GLY A 272 -1.03 6.87 -9.42
N THR A 273 -1.43 7.97 -8.79
CA THR A 273 -0.66 8.64 -7.73
C THR A 273 -1.46 8.71 -6.42
N LEU A 274 -0.87 8.22 -5.34
CA LEU A 274 -1.34 8.43 -3.98
C LEU A 274 -0.66 9.70 -3.44
N ILE A 275 -1.44 10.73 -3.14
CA ILE A 275 -0.96 12.00 -2.54
C ILE A 275 -1.44 12.06 -1.10
N GLN A 276 -0.53 12.36 -0.17
CA GLN A 276 -0.84 12.48 1.25
C GLN A 276 -0.07 13.65 1.88
N ILE A 277 -0.62 14.22 2.95
CA ILE A 277 -0.01 15.31 3.71
C ILE A 277 0.32 14.80 5.11
N VAL A 278 1.48 15.14 5.64
CA VAL A 278 1.84 14.83 7.03
C VAL A 278 1.09 15.79 7.96
N ALA A 279 0.35 15.25 8.95
CA ALA A 279 -0.48 16.01 9.89
C ALA A 279 0.35 16.82 10.90
#